data_1f3bfb74b665c5cf2ec234079af46e26
#
_entry.id   1f3bfb74b665c5cf2ec234079af46e26
#
_cell.length_a   1.000
_cell.length_b   1.000
_cell.length_c   1.000
_cell.angle_alpha   90.00
_cell.angle_beta   90.00
_cell.angle_gamma   90.00
#
_symmetry.space_group_name_H-M   'P 1'
#
loop_
_entity.id
_entity.type
_entity.pdbx_description
1 polymer ?
#
loop_
_entity_poly.entity_id
_entity_poly.type
_entity_poly.pdbx_seq_one_letter_code
_entity_poly.pdbx_strand_id
1 'polypeptide(L)'
;MLKKTGRIGVILFTVFVAASVLFVFAGCKKGVSLKGAQVVIADFSNAYDVDTWVPRNEDEEIQLEWRKKIQADNGFKMKKVELSGYDDYFQIVTTNIISGNKDYSVYILEPGWAMTLYKQGLLYPISDSSVKLTNRVPVAGQKQAYNKLIEDLFTFNGKSYGFYPGTGGDAWHGNFLFWNKRLLKEAGYDPDLLYDLQKAGTWTWDKFYEIARATTRDINNDGIIDIYALPCDDPREVLNGFVFGNGGNFVIINAQGKFESAMNRPEFIDAVQFYQKLLEEGLMKPRPANAAWDWDFTEFFDGRTAMIICPEWRKGQMPEMKDDYGFVFPPKGPRATDYRMANDDMVYAVPAFFSPAEVDVILKAVDLWEVPSTDDWKGGHYWAFRDRRAVDESMAMVKDARYNAFKNYLLVPGFPQNDFCYALFDFKGTAAQLIEQYAPRVNAALEPMNR
;
A
#
# COMPACT_ATOMS: atom_id res chain seq x y z
N MET A 1 56.16 56.54 79.25
CA MET A 1 57.12 55.42 79.46
C MET A 1 56.74 54.25 78.58
N LEU A 2 57.79 53.83 77.86
CA LEU A 2 57.90 52.54 77.16
C LEU A 2 56.88 52.09 76.15
N LYS A 3 57.24 52.25 74.90
CA LYS A 3 57.32 51.44 73.73
C LYS A 3 56.99 49.96 73.89
N LYS A 4 56.12 49.41 72.99
CA LYS A 4 56.46 48.17 72.28
C LYS A 4 55.68 48.09 70.97
N THR A 5 56.48 47.92 69.97
CA THR A 5 56.14 47.65 68.58
C THR A 5 55.62 46.25 68.39
N GLY A 6 54.53 46.09 67.66
CA GLY A 6 54.01 44.75 67.21
C GLY A 6 53.77 44.80 65.69
N ARG A 7 54.56 44.01 64.99
CA ARG A 7 54.52 43.83 63.52
C ARG A 7 53.22 43.15 63.12
N ILE A 8 52.50 43.76 62.24
CA ILE A 8 51.32 43.13 61.56
C ILE A 8 51.86 42.40 60.33
N GLY A 9 51.78 41.05 60.40
CA GLY A 9 52.07 40.20 59.26
C GLY A 9 50.90 40.15 58.32
N VAL A 10 51.11 40.65 57.09
CA VAL A 10 50.15 40.53 56.00
C VAL A 10 50.28 39.09 55.46
N ILE A 11 49.27 38.26 55.66
CA ILE A 11 49.14 36.96 54.99
C ILE A 11 48.45 37.20 53.64
N LEU A 12 49.22 37.12 52.56
CA LEU A 12 48.66 37.08 51.22
C LEU A 12 48.05 35.69 51.00
N PHE A 13 46.72 35.63 50.94
CA PHE A 13 46.03 34.49 50.45
C PHE A 13 45.99 34.50 48.92
N THR A 14 46.85 33.74 48.29
CA THR A 14 46.80 33.52 46.82
C THR A 14 45.69 32.51 46.51
N VAL A 15 44.55 33.01 46.02
CA VAL A 15 43.48 32.20 45.52
C VAL A 15 43.84 31.72 44.09
N PHE A 16 44.23 30.48 43.97
CA PHE A 16 44.35 29.78 42.67
C PHE A 16 42.94 29.50 42.15
N VAL A 17 42.46 30.30 41.24
CA VAL A 17 41.27 29.96 40.45
C VAL A 17 41.74 29.01 39.36
N ALA A 18 41.52 27.73 39.57
CA ALA A 18 41.62 26.71 38.53
C ALA A 18 40.44 26.87 37.57
N ALA A 19 40.69 27.55 36.46
CA ALA A 19 39.75 27.60 35.34
C ALA A 19 39.74 26.19 34.70
N SER A 20 38.74 25.36 35.11
CA SER A 20 38.44 24.12 34.41
C SER A 20 37.81 24.46 33.06
N VAL A 21 38.65 24.50 32.02
CA VAL A 21 38.18 24.57 30.63
C VAL A 21 37.52 23.21 30.33
N LEU A 22 36.21 23.16 30.48
CA LEU A 22 35.41 22.09 29.92
C LEU A 22 35.51 22.16 28.40
N PHE A 23 36.43 21.36 27.83
CA PHE A 23 36.37 21.04 26.41
C PHE A 23 35.09 20.23 26.20
N VAL A 24 34.00 20.90 25.84
CA VAL A 24 32.86 20.25 25.21
C VAL A 24 33.39 19.80 23.85
N PHE A 25 33.79 18.54 23.79
CA PHE A 25 33.91 17.85 22.51
C PHE A 25 32.49 17.80 21.90
N ALA A 26 32.19 18.83 21.11
CA ALA A 26 31.13 18.74 20.11
C ALA A 26 31.62 17.66 19.14
N GLY A 27 31.31 16.40 19.47
CA GLY A 27 31.49 15.30 18.56
C GLY A 27 30.67 15.61 17.32
N CYS A 28 31.33 16.05 16.26
CA CYS A 28 30.73 15.97 14.93
C CYS A 28 30.26 14.53 14.78
N LYS A 29 28.95 14.29 14.82
CA LYS A 29 28.38 13.00 14.45
C LYS A 29 28.86 12.75 13.02
N LYS A 30 29.88 11.91 12.86
CA LYS A 30 30.28 11.44 11.53
C LYS A 30 29.04 10.85 10.92
N GLY A 31 28.62 11.38 9.78
CA GLY A 31 27.49 10.82 9.03
C GLY A 31 27.72 9.34 8.76
N VAL A 32 26.65 8.55 8.68
CA VAL A 32 26.71 7.12 8.38
C VAL A 32 27.44 6.91 7.06
N SER A 33 28.55 6.16 7.09
CA SER A 33 29.34 5.82 5.90
C SER A 33 28.76 4.59 5.22
N LEU A 34 28.55 4.68 3.91
CA LEU A 34 28.08 3.56 3.09
C LEU A 34 29.19 2.83 2.34
N LYS A 35 30.44 3.30 2.47
CA LYS A 35 31.57 2.77 1.70
C LYS A 35 31.74 1.26 1.87
N GLY A 36 31.60 0.51 0.77
CA GLY A 36 31.71 -0.95 0.74
C GLY A 36 30.45 -1.69 1.21
N ALA A 37 29.38 -0.99 1.60
CA ALA A 37 28.15 -1.66 2.02
C ALA A 37 27.45 -2.38 0.85
N GLN A 38 26.86 -3.52 1.17
CA GLN A 38 25.99 -4.29 0.28
C GLN A 38 24.60 -4.33 0.91
N VAL A 39 23.58 -3.83 0.22
CA VAL A 39 22.20 -3.82 0.69
C VAL A 39 21.33 -4.54 -0.32
N VAL A 40 20.59 -5.54 0.13
CA VAL A 40 19.70 -6.33 -0.73
C VAL A 40 18.28 -6.25 -0.20
N ILE A 41 17.37 -5.80 -1.05
CA ILE A 41 15.92 -5.87 -0.80
C ILE A 41 15.42 -7.20 -1.38
N ALA A 42 14.74 -8.00 -0.57
CA ALA A 42 14.03 -9.18 -1.03
C ALA A 42 12.58 -8.84 -1.37
N ASP A 43 12.12 -9.30 -2.51
CA ASP A 43 10.77 -9.12 -3.06
C ASP A 43 10.25 -10.48 -3.56
N PHE A 44 8.95 -10.57 -3.80
CA PHE A 44 8.28 -11.75 -4.39
C PHE A 44 7.82 -11.51 -5.83
N SER A 45 7.90 -10.28 -6.33
CA SER A 45 7.28 -9.91 -7.60
C SER A 45 8.25 -9.45 -8.67
N ASN A 46 9.39 -8.89 -8.30
CA ASN A 46 10.34 -8.40 -9.29
C ASN A 46 11.76 -8.18 -8.74
N ALA A 47 12.71 -8.23 -9.64
CA ALA A 47 14.11 -7.92 -9.38
C ALA A 47 14.48 -6.56 -10.00
N TYR A 48 15.46 -5.88 -9.40
CA TYR A 48 16.05 -4.67 -9.93
C TYR A 48 17.53 -4.59 -9.56
N ASP A 49 18.39 -4.53 -10.57
CA ASP A 49 19.82 -4.31 -10.41
C ASP A 49 20.28 -3.28 -11.46
N VAL A 50 20.92 -2.21 -11.00
CA VAL A 50 21.34 -1.11 -11.88
C VAL A 50 22.29 -1.54 -12.99
N ASP A 51 22.99 -2.67 -12.82
CA ASP A 51 23.94 -3.18 -13.80
C ASP A 51 23.25 -3.98 -14.93
N THR A 52 22.02 -4.45 -14.73
CA THR A 52 21.28 -5.30 -15.69
C THR A 52 19.89 -4.78 -16.06
N TRP A 53 19.35 -3.82 -15.32
CA TRP A 53 18.03 -3.26 -15.56
C TRP A 53 17.99 -2.50 -16.89
N VAL A 54 16.94 -2.74 -17.67
CA VAL A 54 16.65 -2.03 -18.91
C VAL A 54 15.39 -1.19 -18.71
N PRO A 55 15.50 0.15 -18.74
CA PRO A 55 14.33 1.02 -18.55
C PRO A 55 13.37 0.88 -19.75
N ARG A 56 12.07 0.96 -19.48
CA ARG A 56 10.98 0.85 -20.46
C ARG A 56 10.41 2.20 -20.86
N ASN A 57 10.69 3.24 -20.06
CA ASN A 57 10.20 4.61 -20.24
C ASN A 57 11.16 5.61 -19.60
N GLU A 58 10.92 6.90 -19.83
CA GLU A 58 11.76 8.02 -19.35
C GLU A 58 11.86 8.06 -17.80
N ASP A 59 10.78 7.78 -17.08
CA ASP A 59 10.80 7.78 -15.60
C ASP A 59 11.70 6.67 -15.06
N GLU A 60 11.67 5.49 -15.67
CA GLU A 60 12.56 4.39 -15.30
C GLU A 60 14.03 4.69 -15.66
N GLU A 61 14.28 5.44 -16.75
CA GLU A 61 15.61 5.89 -17.10
C GLU A 61 16.16 6.88 -16.08
N ILE A 62 15.35 7.87 -15.66
CA ILE A 62 15.69 8.80 -14.58
C ILE A 62 15.99 8.05 -13.27
N GLN A 63 15.19 7.05 -12.94
CA GLN A 63 15.40 6.19 -11.79
C GLN A 63 16.73 5.45 -11.86
N LEU A 64 17.04 4.85 -13.02
CA LEU A 64 18.26 4.09 -13.23
C LEU A 64 19.49 4.99 -13.09
N GLU A 65 19.49 6.16 -13.73
CA GLU A 65 20.58 7.12 -13.64
C GLU A 65 20.80 7.62 -12.21
N TRP A 66 19.71 7.97 -11.51
CA TRP A 66 19.77 8.35 -10.11
C TRP A 66 20.43 7.26 -9.26
N ARG A 67 19.96 6.02 -9.36
CA ARG A 67 20.44 4.89 -8.56
C ARG A 67 21.89 4.53 -8.87
N LYS A 68 22.32 4.62 -10.13
CA LYS A 68 23.74 4.49 -10.52
C LYS A 68 24.59 5.58 -9.88
N LYS A 69 24.13 6.83 -9.97
CA LYS A 69 24.83 7.97 -9.43
C LYS A 69 25.02 7.88 -7.92
N ILE A 70 23.97 7.63 -7.15
CA ILE A 70 24.06 7.61 -5.68
C ILE A 70 24.90 6.46 -5.16
N GLN A 71 24.92 5.31 -5.84
CA GLN A 71 25.80 4.19 -5.51
C GLN A 71 27.27 4.56 -5.74
N ALA A 72 27.59 5.18 -6.88
CA ALA A 72 28.95 5.63 -7.21
C ALA A 72 29.43 6.70 -6.23
N ASP A 73 28.62 7.72 -5.97
CA ASP A 73 28.96 8.86 -5.10
C ASP A 73 29.21 8.45 -3.64
N ASN A 74 28.53 7.40 -3.17
CA ASN A 74 28.58 6.95 -1.77
C ASN A 74 29.35 5.64 -1.57
N GLY A 75 29.78 4.99 -2.65
CA GLY A 75 30.62 3.79 -2.62
C GLY A 75 29.91 2.54 -2.06
N PHE A 76 28.62 2.37 -2.30
CA PHE A 76 27.86 1.18 -1.89
C PHE A 76 27.23 0.48 -3.09
N LYS A 77 26.71 -0.74 -2.87
CA LYS A 77 25.91 -1.48 -3.83
C LYS A 77 24.56 -1.80 -3.23
N MET A 78 23.50 -1.65 -4.04
CA MET A 78 22.15 -1.99 -3.62
C MET A 78 21.37 -2.57 -4.81
N LYS A 79 20.59 -3.60 -4.53
CA LYS A 79 19.72 -4.24 -5.51
C LYS A 79 18.46 -4.77 -4.85
N LYS A 80 17.45 -5.02 -5.67
CA LYS A 80 16.26 -5.78 -5.30
C LYS A 80 16.30 -7.13 -6.00
N VAL A 81 15.98 -8.19 -5.29
CA VAL A 81 15.97 -9.56 -5.83
C VAL A 81 14.59 -10.17 -5.64
N GLU A 82 14.14 -10.90 -6.65
CA GLU A 82 13.01 -11.80 -6.51
C GLU A 82 13.50 -13.06 -5.77
N LEU A 83 13.10 -13.19 -4.50
CA LEU A 83 13.55 -14.27 -3.62
C LEU A 83 12.84 -15.57 -3.94
N SER A 84 11.54 -15.47 -4.25
CA SER A 84 10.67 -16.58 -4.67
C SER A 84 9.35 -16.01 -5.18
N GLY A 85 8.49 -16.85 -5.77
CA GLY A 85 7.10 -16.49 -6.03
C GLY A 85 6.31 -16.24 -4.74
N TYR A 86 5.12 -15.63 -4.88
CA TYR A 86 4.25 -15.19 -3.79
C TYR A 86 3.92 -16.30 -2.77
N ASP A 87 3.60 -17.51 -3.23
CA ASP A 87 3.10 -18.59 -2.38
C ASP A 87 4.11 -19.07 -1.33
N ASP A 88 5.40 -19.12 -1.70
CA ASP A 88 6.47 -19.60 -0.83
C ASP A 88 7.20 -18.48 -0.08
N TYR A 89 7.01 -17.24 -0.50
CA TYR A 89 7.82 -16.11 -0.07
C TYR A 89 7.81 -15.92 1.45
N PHE A 90 6.65 -15.91 2.07
CA PHE A 90 6.54 -15.65 3.51
C PHE A 90 7.24 -16.71 4.36
N GLN A 91 7.16 -17.99 3.95
CA GLN A 91 7.85 -19.08 4.63
C GLN A 91 9.37 -18.93 4.51
N ILE A 92 9.87 -18.60 3.32
CA ILE A 92 11.30 -18.40 3.07
C ILE A 92 11.82 -17.19 3.86
N VAL A 93 11.10 -16.07 3.85
CA VAL A 93 11.42 -14.86 4.63
C VAL A 93 11.53 -15.19 6.11
N THR A 94 10.52 -15.86 6.66
CA THR A 94 10.49 -16.24 8.09
C THR A 94 11.70 -17.10 8.44
N THR A 95 12.01 -18.08 7.60
CA THR A 95 13.19 -18.96 7.78
C THR A 95 14.49 -18.17 7.75
N ASN A 96 14.66 -17.27 6.79
CA ASN A 96 15.85 -16.43 6.67
C ASN A 96 16.04 -15.53 7.90
N ILE A 97 14.96 -14.91 8.40
CA ILE A 97 15.03 -14.04 9.57
C ILE A 97 15.39 -14.85 10.83
N ILE A 98 14.75 -15.99 11.07
CA ILE A 98 15.02 -16.84 12.24
C ILE A 98 16.45 -17.38 12.22
N SER A 99 16.97 -17.75 11.05
CA SER A 99 18.35 -18.24 10.90
C SER A 99 19.41 -17.13 10.98
N GLY A 100 19.02 -15.86 10.99
CA GLY A 100 19.96 -14.72 10.99
C GLY A 100 20.67 -14.55 9.65
N ASN A 101 20.06 -14.96 8.55
CA ASN A 101 20.65 -14.83 7.21
C ASN A 101 20.78 -13.35 6.82
N LYS A 102 22.01 -12.88 6.66
CA LYS A 102 22.35 -11.49 6.31
C LYS A 102 22.44 -11.22 4.81
N ASP A 103 22.12 -12.18 3.96
CA ASP A 103 22.12 -11.98 2.51
C ASP A 103 21.05 -10.98 2.06
N TYR A 104 20.01 -10.79 2.89
CA TYR A 104 18.91 -9.87 2.66
C TYR A 104 18.79 -8.86 3.81
N SER A 105 18.78 -7.59 3.46
CA SER A 105 18.79 -6.46 4.41
C SER A 105 17.39 -5.93 4.72
N VAL A 106 16.51 -5.95 3.73
CA VAL A 106 15.12 -5.45 3.81
C VAL A 106 14.22 -6.46 3.12
N TYR A 107 13.05 -6.69 3.70
CA TYR A 107 12.00 -7.51 3.08
C TYR A 107 10.79 -6.66 2.74
N ILE A 108 10.25 -6.85 1.54
CA ILE A 108 8.95 -6.31 1.13
C ILE A 108 7.89 -7.32 1.53
N LEU A 109 6.93 -6.90 2.33
CA LEU A 109 5.97 -7.78 2.99
C LEU A 109 4.54 -7.28 2.78
N GLU A 110 3.61 -8.21 2.62
CA GLU A 110 2.21 -7.92 2.85
C GLU A 110 1.99 -7.45 4.30
N PRO A 111 1.02 -6.56 4.57
CA PRO A 111 0.76 -6.07 5.92
C PRO A 111 0.54 -7.18 6.96
N GLY A 112 -0.17 -8.26 6.60
CA GLY A 112 -0.39 -9.41 7.48
C GLY A 112 0.87 -10.20 7.82
N TRP A 113 1.78 -10.32 6.86
CA TRP A 113 3.09 -10.94 7.06
C TRP A 113 3.96 -10.10 8.00
N ALA A 114 4.01 -8.79 7.74
CA ALA A 114 4.75 -7.85 8.59
C ALA A 114 4.22 -7.85 10.03
N MET A 115 2.88 -7.87 10.20
CA MET A 115 2.25 -7.96 11.51
C MET A 115 2.60 -9.28 12.23
N THR A 116 2.63 -10.39 11.51
CA THR A 116 3.01 -11.69 12.06
C THR A 116 4.45 -11.68 12.55
N LEU A 117 5.38 -11.16 11.74
CA LEU A 117 6.80 -11.06 12.12
C LEU A 117 7.01 -10.07 13.27
N TYR A 118 6.28 -8.94 13.29
CA TYR A 118 6.30 -8.00 14.42
C TYR A 118 5.91 -8.68 15.75
N LYS A 119 4.79 -9.40 15.75
CA LYS A 119 4.32 -10.11 16.96
C LYS A 119 5.30 -11.18 17.47
N GLN A 120 6.10 -11.73 16.59
CA GLN A 120 7.17 -12.67 16.94
C GLN A 120 8.48 -11.99 17.39
N GLY A 121 8.53 -10.65 17.38
CA GLY A 121 9.74 -9.89 17.73
C GLY A 121 10.85 -10.00 16.68
N LEU A 122 10.51 -10.31 15.44
CA LEU A 122 11.47 -10.57 14.37
C LEU A 122 11.80 -9.31 13.53
N LEU A 123 11.13 -8.18 13.78
CA LEU A 123 11.37 -6.91 13.09
C LEU A 123 12.13 -5.92 13.98
N TYR A 124 13.04 -5.17 13.37
CA TYR A 124 13.79 -4.11 14.03
C TYR A 124 12.92 -2.82 14.12
N PRO A 125 12.90 -2.13 15.29
CA PRO A 125 12.22 -0.84 15.40
C PRO A 125 13.03 0.25 14.69
N ILE A 126 12.68 0.56 13.45
CA ILE A 126 13.43 1.52 12.61
C ILE A 126 13.47 2.93 13.19
N SER A 127 12.51 3.30 14.05
CA SER A 127 12.52 4.56 14.81
C SER A 127 13.72 4.68 15.77
N ASP A 128 14.33 3.57 16.19
CA ASP A 128 15.52 3.57 17.04
C ASP A 128 16.81 3.89 16.25
N SER A 129 16.76 3.86 14.92
CA SER A 129 17.88 4.25 14.06
C SER A 129 18.21 5.74 14.18
N SER A 130 19.48 6.08 14.00
CA SER A 130 19.92 7.47 13.85
C SER A 130 19.51 8.09 12.51
N VAL A 131 19.20 7.26 11.52
CA VAL A 131 18.71 7.68 10.20
C VAL A 131 17.20 7.86 10.24
N LYS A 132 16.73 9.01 9.82
CA LYS A 132 15.30 9.32 9.73
C LYS A 132 14.88 9.35 8.27
N LEU A 133 13.94 8.47 7.92
CA LEU A 133 13.44 8.31 6.55
C LEU A 133 12.45 9.42 6.14
N THR A 134 11.83 10.10 7.10
CA THR A 134 10.67 10.97 6.89
C THR A 134 10.96 12.38 6.38
N ASN A 135 12.25 12.78 6.25
CA ASN A 135 12.61 14.17 6.01
C ASN A 135 13.56 14.39 4.82
N ARG A 136 13.47 13.53 3.82
CA ARG A 136 14.27 13.73 2.62
C ARG A 136 13.77 14.96 1.87
N VAL A 137 14.68 15.90 1.64
CA VAL A 137 14.45 17.06 0.76
C VAL A 137 14.99 16.69 -0.62
N PRO A 138 14.15 16.51 -1.63
CA PRO A 138 14.59 16.23 -2.99
C PRO A 138 15.30 17.44 -3.59
N VAL A 139 16.07 17.19 -4.65
CA VAL A 139 16.55 18.23 -5.55
C VAL A 139 15.36 19.05 -6.03
N ALA A 140 15.41 20.38 -5.90
CA ALA A 140 14.34 21.34 -6.20
C ALA A 140 13.37 21.70 -5.05
N GLY A 141 13.69 21.36 -3.80
CA GLY A 141 12.95 21.89 -2.64
C GLY A 141 11.66 21.16 -2.29
N GLN A 142 11.35 20.06 -2.96
CA GLN A 142 10.21 19.24 -2.64
C GLN A 142 10.52 18.21 -1.53
N LYS A 143 9.59 18.04 -0.60
CA LYS A 143 9.70 17.00 0.42
C LYS A 143 9.16 15.69 -0.14
N GLN A 144 10.01 14.69 -0.24
CA GLN A 144 9.56 13.31 -0.40
C GLN A 144 9.20 12.77 0.98
N ALA A 145 7.95 12.44 1.18
CA ALA A 145 7.51 11.77 2.38
C ALA A 145 7.47 10.26 2.14
N TYR A 146 7.82 9.47 3.15
CA TYR A 146 7.43 8.09 3.21
C TYR A 146 5.92 7.99 3.50
N ASN A 147 5.30 6.88 3.14
CA ASN A 147 3.88 6.66 3.35
C ASN A 147 3.55 6.68 4.85
N LYS A 148 3.01 7.81 5.30
CA LYS A 148 2.71 8.00 6.73
C LYS A 148 1.65 7.03 7.24
N LEU A 149 0.72 6.59 6.40
CA LEU A 149 -0.29 5.61 6.79
C LEU A 149 0.38 4.28 7.19
N ILE A 150 1.34 3.80 6.41
CA ILE A 150 2.07 2.57 6.73
C ILE A 150 2.93 2.75 7.99
N GLU A 151 3.60 3.89 8.14
CA GLU A 151 4.36 4.19 9.36
C GLU A 151 3.45 4.17 10.59
N ASP A 152 2.29 4.82 10.53
CA ASP A 152 1.33 4.88 11.63
C ASP A 152 0.76 3.50 11.97
N LEU A 153 0.40 2.69 10.96
CA LEU A 153 -0.15 1.34 11.14
C LEU A 153 0.87 0.35 11.73
N PHE A 154 2.16 0.58 11.48
CA PHE A 154 3.25 -0.23 12.02
C PHE A 154 4.02 0.45 13.14
N THR A 155 3.39 1.44 13.82
CA THR A 155 3.92 2.07 15.03
C THR A 155 3.22 1.48 16.27
N PHE A 156 3.98 0.76 17.08
CA PHE A 156 3.51 0.11 18.30
C PHE A 156 4.36 0.58 19.50
N ASN A 157 3.70 1.00 20.58
CA ASN A 157 4.37 1.51 21.79
C ASN A 157 5.38 2.63 21.47
N GLY A 158 5.04 3.51 20.53
CA GLY A 158 5.88 4.63 20.12
C GLY A 158 7.09 4.26 19.25
N LYS A 159 7.19 3.03 18.76
CA LYS A 159 8.25 2.56 17.87
C LYS A 159 7.66 2.10 16.54
N SER A 160 8.28 2.54 15.44
CA SER A 160 7.91 2.13 14.08
C SER A 160 8.72 0.92 13.62
N TYR A 161 8.06 -0.08 13.05
CA TYR A 161 8.65 -1.36 12.62
C TYR A 161 8.54 -1.58 11.11
N GLY A 162 7.86 -0.71 10.41
CA GLY A 162 7.66 -0.80 8.97
C GLY A 162 7.62 0.58 8.32
N PHE A 163 7.93 0.62 7.05
CA PHE A 163 7.85 1.82 6.22
C PHE A 163 7.48 1.42 4.79
N TYR A 164 7.07 2.41 4.00
CA TYR A 164 6.89 2.24 2.57
C TYR A 164 7.50 3.44 1.86
N PRO A 165 8.48 3.24 0.96
CA PRO A 165 9.06 4.32 0.19
C PRO A 165 8.06 4.78 -0.87
N GLY A 166 7.69 6.05 -0.81
CA GLY A 166 6.72 6.64 -1.71
C GLY A 166 5.93 7.74 -1.02
N THR A 167 5.23 8.53 -1.78
CA THR A 167 4.52 9.71 -1.28
C THR A 167 3.15 9.40 -0.67
N GLY A 168 2.79 8.13 -0.51
CA GLY A 168 1.49 7.75 0.05
C GLY A 168 0.29 8.13 -0.82
N GLY A 169 0.49 8.23 -2.10
CA GLY A 169 -0.55 8.58 -3.05
C GLY A 169 -0.47 7.81 -4.35
N ASP A 170 0.38 6.80 -4.40
CA ASP A 170 0.53 5.97 -5.61
C ASP A 170 -0.46 4.81 -5.60
N ALA A 171 -1.04 4.48 -4.44
CA ALA A 171 -2.13 3.51 -4.24
C ALA A 171 -2.05 2.27 -5.14
N TRP A 172 -0.87 1.70 -5.30
CA TRP A 172 -0.59 0.56 -6.19
C TRP A 172 -1.57 -0.59 -6.01
N HIS A 173 -2.02 -0.79 -4.79
CA HIS A 173 -2.96 -1.82 -4.39
C HIS A 173 -4.37 -1.27 -4.13
N GLY A 174 -4.63 -0.01 -4.51
CA GLY A 174 -5.96 0.58 -4.42
C GLY A 174 -6.92 -0.06 -5.42
N ASN A 175 -8.12 -0.43 -4.96
CA ASN A 175 -9.16 -0.96 -5.82
C ASN A 175 -9.85 0.15 -6.59
N PHE A 176 -9.85 0.03 -7.91
CA PHE A 176 -10.51 0.93 -8.83
C PHE A 176 -11.43 0.19 -9.79
N LEU A 177 -12.28 0.95 -10.46
CA LEU A 177 -13.11 0.43 -11.53
C LEU A 177 -12.53 0.89 -12.87
N PHE A 178 -12.19 -0.08 -13.72
CA PHE A 178 -11.92 0.14 -15.14
C PHE A 178 -13.15 -0.22 -15.95
N TRP A 179 -13.38 0.47 -17.05
CA TRP A 179 -14.46 0.13 -17.98
C TRP A 179 -13.99 0.17 -19.42
N ASN A 180 -14.62 -0.69 -20.23
CA ASN A 180 -14.42 -0.75 -21.67
C ASN A 180 -15.31 0.29 -22.36
N LYS A 181 -14.71 1.31 -23.00
CA LYS A 181 -15.42 2.42 -23.63
C LYS A 181 -16.26 1.97 -24.83
N ARG A 182 -15.80 0.96 -25.59
CA ARG A 182 -16.57 0.40 -26.71
C ARG A 182 -17.86 -0.24 -26.21
N LEU A 183 -17.78 -1.11 -25.21
CA LEU A 183 -18.95 -1.82 -24.67
C LEU A 183 -19.95 -0.88 -24.02
N LEU A 184 -19.48 0.19 -23.36
CA LEU A 184 -20.35 1.21 -22.82
C LEU A 184 -21.11 1.96 -23.95
N LYS A 185 -20.41 2.32 -25.03
CA LYS A 185 -21.01 2.94 -26.20
C LYS A 185 -22.03 2.05 -26.89
N GLU A 186 -21.73 0.76 -27.05
CA GLU A 186 -22.65 -0.22 -27.63
C GLU A 186 -23.92 -0.43 -26.78
N ALA A 187 -23.82 -0.18 -25.44
CA ALA A 187 -24.96 -0.16 -24.54
C ALA A 187 -25.77 1.17 -24.58
N GLY A 188 -25.37 2.11 -25.44
CA GLY A 188 -26.10 3.36 -25.65
C GLY A 188 -25.67 4.53 -24.77
N TYR A 189 -24.55 4.42 -24.10
CA TYR A 189 -24.01 5.48 -23.24
C TYR A 189 -22.84 6.22 -23.89
N ASP A 190 -22.57 7.44 -23.40
CA ASP A 190 -21.34 8.14 -23.71
C ASP A 190 -20.15 7.33 -23.16
N PRO A 191 -19.09 7.06 -23.97
CA PRO A 191 -17.94 6.29 -23.52
C PRO A 191 -17.19 6.92 -22.34
N ASP A 192 -17.33 8.22 -22.10
CA ASP A 192 -16.69 8.98 -21.02
C ASP A 192 -17.62 9.27 -19.83
N LEU A 193 -18.84 8.75 -19.87
CA LEU A 193 -19.88 9.02 -18.87
C LEU A 193 -19.41 8.83 -17.42
N LEU A 194 -18.60 7.81 -17.14
CA LEU A 194 -18.22 7.50 -15.76
C LEU A 194 -17.34 8.59 -15.13
N TYR A 195 -16.51 9.26 -15.93
CA TYR A 195 -15.77 10.44 -15.44
C TYR A 195 -16.71 11.58 -15.08
N ASP A 196 -17.71 11.84 -15.91
CA ASP A 196 -18.67 12.92 -15.66
C ASP A 196 -19.51 12.64 -14.42
N LEU A 197 -19.96 11.39 -14.24
CA LEU A 197 -20.67 10.96 -13.05
C LEU A 197 -19.80 11.07 -11.78
N GLN A 198 -18.52 10.65 -11.85
CA GLN A 198 -17.59 10.78 -10.74
C GLN A 198 -17.37 12.26 -10.39
N LYS A 199 -17.10 13.09 -11.36
CA LYS A 199 -16.89 14.54 -11.18
C LYS A 199 -18.10 15.24 -10.58
N ALA A 200 -19.32 14.84 -11.01
CA ALA A 200 -20.56 15.35 -10.47
C ALA A 200 -20.94 14.78 -9.08
N GLY A 201 -20.19 13.77 -8.57
CA GLY A 201 -20.53 13.08 -7.34
C GLY A 201 -21.73 12.15 -7.42
N THR A 202 -22.17 11.81 -8.64
CA THR A 202 -23.36 10.99 -8.92
C THR A 202 -23.03 9.57 -9.41
N TRP A 203 -21.77 9.18 -9.43
CA TRP A 203 -21.35 7.81 -9.65
C TRP A 203 -21.67 6.98 -8.43
N THR A 204 -22.86 6.35 -8.42
CA THR A 204 -23.47 5.62 -7.30
C THR A 204 -23.81 4.19 -7.69
N TRP A 205 -24.14 3.35 -6.70
CA TRP A 205 -24.60 1.98 -6.92
C TRP A 205 -25.82 1.91 -7.86
N ASP A 206 -26.77 2.84 -7.74
CA ASP A 206 -27.94 2.86 -8.62
C ASP A 206 -27.53 3.10 -10.08
N LYS A 207 -26.60 4.03 -10.30
CA LYS A 207 -26.09 4.31 -11.64
C LYS A 207 -25.21 3.17 -12.18
N PHE A 208 -24.37 2.59 -11.31
CA PHE A 208 -23.62 1.38 -11.64
C PHE A 208 -24.53 0.23 -12.05
N TYR A 209 -25.59 -0.02 -11.27
CA TYR A 209 -26.55 -1.09 -11.54
C TYR A 209 -27.31 -0.88 -12.85
N GLU A 210 -27.75 0.35 -13.14
CA GLU A 210 -28.36 0.73 -14.42
C GLU A 210 -27.45 0.35 -15.60
N ILE A 211 -26.17 0.77 -15.52
CA ILE A 211 -25.16 0.50 -16.57
C ILE A 211 -24.85 -1.00 -16.64
N ALA A 212 -24.72 -1.65 -15.51
CA ALA A 212 -24.43 -3.09 -15.44
C ALA A 212 -25.51 -3.91 -16.16
N ARG A 213 -26.77 -3.58 -15.94
CA ARG A 213 -27.90 -4.22 -16.67
C ARG A 213 -27.86 -3.96 -18.16
N ALA A 214 -27.57 -2.73 -18.58
CA ALA A 214 -27.53 -2.36 -19.98
C ALA A 214 -26.36 -2.98 -20.75
N THR A 215 -25.23 -3.20 -20.07
CA THR A 215 -24.03 -3.81 -20.65
C THR A 215 -24.06 -5.34 -20.66
N THR A 216 -24.90 -5.97 -19.82
CA THR A 216 -25.06 -7.44 -19.80
C THR A 216 -26.00 -7.86 -20.92
N ARG A 217 -25.48 -8.55 -21.96
CA ARG A 217 -26.21 -8.81 -23.20
C ARG A 217 -25.90 -10.17 -23.80
N ASP A 218 -26.95 -10.79 -24.32
CA ASP A 218 -26.90 -11.83 -25.33
C ASP A 218 -26.94 -11.14 -26.71
N ILE A 219 -25.84 -11.14 -27.47
CA ILE A 219 -25.70 -10.39 -28.71
C ILE A 219 -26.32 -11.16 -29.88
N ASN A 220 -26.22 -12.47 -29.87
CA ASN A 220 -26.63 -13.36 -30.94
C ASN A 220 -28.04 -13.95 -30.74
N ASN A 221 -28.69 -13.72 -29.59
CA ASN A 221 -29.99 -14.21 -29.17
C ASN A 221 -30.08 -15.75 -29.09
N ASP A 222 -29.00 -16.41 -28.66
CA ASP A 222 -28.97 -17.87 -28.48
C ASP A 222 -29.37 -18.27 -27.02
N GLY A 223 -29.64 -17.32 -26.15
CA GLY A 223 -30.01 -17.52 -24.77
C GLY A 223 -28.80 -17.58 -23.81
N ILE A 224 -27.59 -17.37 -24.33
CA ILE A 224 -26.34 -17.31 -23.56
C ILE A 224 -25.85 -15.87 -23.51
N ILE A 225 -25.49 -15.38 -22.33
CA ILE A 225 -24.93 -14.03 -22.20
C ILE A 225 -23.51 -14.01 -22.77
N ASP A 226 -23.28 -13.16 -23.80
CA ASP A 226 -21.99 -12.94 -24.43
C ASP A 226 -21.12 -11.91 -23.68
N ILE A 227 -21.75 -10.82 -23.24
CA ILE A 227 -21.12 -9.71 -22.52
C ILE A 227 -21.74 -9.59 -21.15
N TYR A 228 -20.92 -9.62 -20.11
CA TYR A 228 -21.32 -9.37 -18.73
C TYR A 228 -20.88 -7.98 -18.25
N ALA A 229 -21.52 -7.48 -17.19
CA ALA A 229 -21.11 -6.22 -16.59
C ALA A 229 -19.73 -6.34 -15.91
N LEU A 230 -19.53 -7.39 -15.13
CA LEU A 230 -18.29 -7.66 -14.39
C LEU A 230 -17.87 -9.13 -14.54
N PRO A 231 -16.58 -9.44 -14.48
CA PRO A 231 -16.13 -10.80 -14.19
C PRO A 231 -16.27 -11.09 -12.70
N CYS A 232 -16.39 -12.34 -12.33
CA CYS A 232 -16.41 -12.77 -10.94
C CYS A 232 -15.35 -13.87 -10.73
N ASP A 233 -14.09 -13.48 -10.64
CA ASP A 233 -12.98 -14.39 -10.32
C ASP A 233 -12.43 -14.14 -8.93
N ASP A 234 -12.10 -12.89 -8.61
CA ASP A 234 -11.70 -12.52 -7.26
C ASP A 234 -12.84 -11.81 -6.52
N PRO A 235 -13.70 -12.58 -5.82
CA PRO A 235 -14.81 -12.00 -5.08
C PRO A 235 -14.37 -11.02 -4.01
N ARG A 236 -13.12 -11.09 -3.57
CA ARG A 236 -12.53 -10.17 -2.57
C ARG A 236 -12.42 -8.77 -3.11
N GLU A 237 -11.87 -8.60 -4.32
CA GLU A 237 -11.61 -7.29 -4.90
C GLU A 237 -12.92 -6.57 -5.25
N VAL A 238 -13.89 -7.29 -5.81
CA VAL A 238 -15.21 -6.75 -6.12
C VAL A 238 -15.96 -6.36 -4.84
N LEU A 239 -15.97 -7.25 -3.83
CA LEU A 239 -16.61 -6.95 -2.55
C LEU A 239 -15.92 -5.80 -1.81
N ASN A 240 -14.59 -5.73 -1.82
CA ASN A 240 -13.85 -4.58 -1.29
C ASN A 240 -14.30 -3.28 -1.96
N GLY A 241 -14.41 -3.26 -3.29
CA GLY A 241 -14.89 -2.09 -4.02
C GLY A 241 -16.23 -1.59 -3.51
N PHE A 242 -17.18 -2.49 -3.24
CA PHE A 242 -18.50 -2.10 -2.72
C PHE A 242 -18.48 -1.77 -1.23
N VAL A 243 -17.80 -2.56 -0.39
CA VAL A 243 -17.72 -2.30 1.06
C VAL A 243 -17.09 -0.93 1.34
N PHE A 244 -15.93 -0.67 0.76
CA PHE A 244 -15.22 0.60 0.97
C PHE A 244 -15.92 1.76 0.26
N GLY A 245 -16.46 1.53 -0.94
CA GLY A 245 -17.29 2.49 -1.66
C GLY A 245 -18.58 2.87 -0.93
N ASN A 246 -19.05 2.06 0.02
CA ASN A 246 -20.17 2.37 0.92
C ASN A 246 -19.73 2.98 2.27
N GLY A 247 -18.43 3.27 2.43
CA GLY A 247 -17.87 3.81 3.68
C GLY A 247 -17.62 2.75 4.76
N GLY A 248 -17.75 1.45 4.42
CA GLY A 248 -17.52 0.33 5.31
C GLY A 248 -16.06 -0.15 5.37
N ASN A 249 -15.83 -1.18 6.17
CA ASN A 249 -14.63 -1.98 6.25
C ASN A 249 -14.99 -3.34 6.86
N PHE A 250 -14.14 -4.35 6.78
CA PHE A 250 -14.29 -5.62 7.51
C PHE A 250 -13.91 -5.47 8.99
N VAL A 251 -12.87 -4.69 9.25
CA VAL A 251 -12.31 -4.43 10.56
C VAL A 251 -12.07 -2.94 10.74
N ILE A 252 -12.44 -2.40 11.88
CA ILE A 252 -12.09 -1.03 12.27
C ILE A 252 -11.11 -1.06 13.45
N ILE A 253 -10.31 0.00 13.54
CA ILE A 253 -9.47 0.27 14.71
C ILE A 253 -10.15 1.46 15.42
N ASN A 254 -10.63 1.22 16.66
CA ASN A 254 -11.33 2.26 17.42
C ASN A 254 -10.36 3.29 18.00
N ALA A 255 -10.89 4.32 18.65
CA ALA A 255 -10.10 5.41 19.25
C ALA A 255 -9.13 4.94 20.34
N GLN A 256 -9.33 3.75 20.90
CA GLN A 256 -8.45 3.12 21.88
C GLN A 256 -7.41 2.20 21.23
N GLY A 257 -7.33 2.17 19.90
CA GLY A 257 -6.44 1.29 19.15
C GLY A 257 -6.86 -0.18 19.13
N LYS A 258 -8.11 -0.51 19.54
CA LYS A 258 -8.62 -1.88 19.53
C LYS A 258 -9.23 -2.23 18.18
N PHE A 259 -8.99 -3.45 17.75
CA PHE A 259 -9.54 -4.03 16.54
C PHE A 259 -10.95 -4.57 16.79
N GLU A 260 -11.91 -4.13 15.99
CA GLU A 260 -13.31 -4.53 16.09
C GLU A 260 -13.84 -4.99 14.73
N SER A 261 -14.68 -6.02 14.75
CA SER A 261 -15.42 -6.41 13.54
C SER A 261 -16.39 -5.31 13.11
N ALA A 262 -16.35 -4.94 11.84
CA ALA A 262 -17.31 -4.03 11.24
C ALA A 262 -18.33 -4.75 10.33
N MET A 263 -18.27 -6.09 10.24
CA MET A 263 -19.12 -6.89 9.35
C MET A 263 -20.61 -6.86 9.73
N ASN A 264 -20.95 -6.48 10.97
CA ASN A 264 -22.33 -6.29 11.42
C ASN A 264 -22.83 -4.85 11.26
N ARG A 265 -22.05 -3.95 10.68
CA ARG A 265 -22.45 -2.55 10.47
C ARG A 265 -23.27 -2.43 9.18
N PRO A 266 -24.19 -1.46 9.14
CA PRO A 266 -25.05 -1.28 7.96
C PRO A 266 -24.29 -1.07 6.66
N GLU A 267 -23.13 -0.37 6.71
CA GLU A 267 -22.30 -0.10 5.54
C GLU A 267 -21.77 -1.40 4.91
N PHE A 268 -21.41 -2.38 5.74
CA PHE A 268 -20.94 -3.68 5.30
C PHE A 268 -22.10 -4.56 4.82
N ILE A 269 -23.18 -4.63 5.59
CA ILE A 269 -24.34 -5.46 5.27
C ILE A 269 -24.96 -5.07 3.93
N ASP A 270 -25.15 -3.75 3.70
CA ASP A 270 -25.70 -3.26 2.44
C ASP A 270 -24.79 -3.63 1.25
N ALA A 271 -23.46 -3.59 1.44
CA ALA A 271 -22.51 -3.93 0.37
C ALA A 271 -22.56 -5.43 0.02
N VAL A 272 -22.66 -6.31 1.03
CA VAL A 272 -22.81 -7.74 0.82
C VAL A 272 -24.12 -8.05 0.11
N GLN A 273 -25.23 -7.41 0.50
CA GLN A 273 -26.53 -7.57 -0.14
C GLN A 273 -26.51 -7.07 -1.60
N PHE A 274 -25.85 -5.94 -1.86
CA PHE A 274 -25.72 -5.42 -3.22
C PHE A 274 -24.90 -6.37 -4.10
N TYR A 275 -23.81 -6.90 -3.57
CA TYR A 275 -22.99 -7.90 -4.27
C TYR A 275 -23.82 -9.17 -4.61
N GLN A 276 -24.57 -9.71 -3.63
CA GLN A 276 -25.44 -10.87 -3.87
C GLN A 276 -26.50 -10.59 -4.94
N LYS A 277 -27.12 -9.41 -4.93
CA LYS A 277 -28.07 -8.99 -5.95
C LYS A 277 -27.46 -9.04 -7.37
N LEU A 278 -26.23 -8.56 -7.55
CA LEU A 278 -25.57 -8.61 -8.86
C LEU A 278 -25.31 -10.05 -9.33
N LEU A 279 -24.97 -10.95 -8.40
CA LEU A 279 -24.80 -12.39 -8.70
C LEU A 279 -26.14 -13.05 -9.06
N GLU A 280 -27.19 -12.82 -8.27
CA GLU A 280 -28.52 -13.42 -8.46
C GLU A 280 -29.15 -12.99 -9.78
N GLU A 281 -28.92 -11.77 -10.20
CA GLU A 281 -29.42 -11.23 -11.47
C GLU A 281 -28.53 -11.61 -12.68
N GLY A 282 -27.46 -12.38 -12.47
CA GLY A 282 -26.57 -12.82 -13.56
C GLY A 282 -25.80 -11.71 -14.24
N LEU A 283 -25.52 -10.59 -13.53
CA LEU A 283 -24.77 -9.46 -14.08
C LEU A 283 -23.26 -9.69 -14.00
N MET A 284 -22.83 -10.67 -13.21
CA MET A 284 -21.44 -11.03 -13.03
C MET A 284 -21.13 -12.35 -13.74
N LYS A 285 -20.08 -12.37 -14.56
CA LYS A 285 -19.68 -13.56 -15.31
C LYS A 285 -19.10 -14.62 -14.37
N PRO A 286 -19.69 -15.81 -14.32
CA PRO A 286 -19.19 -16.88 -13.45
C PRO A 286 -17.82 -17.37 -13.92
N ARG A 287 -16.94 -17.65 -12.96
CA ARG A 287 -15.62 -18.21 -13.21
C ARG A 287 -15.70 -19.65 -13.68
N PRO A 288 -15.08 -20.02 -14.80
CA PRO A 288 -14.97 -21.42 -15.21
C PRO A 288 -14.15 -22.26 -14.21
N ALA A 289 -14.48 -23.54 -14.11
CA ALA A 289 -13.64 -24.47 -13.37
C ALA A 289 -12.21 -24.46 -13.96
N ASN A 290 -11.20 -24.43 -13.09
CA ASN A 290 -9.78 -24.38 -13.47
C ASN A 290 -9.36 -23.11 -14.26
N ALA A 291 -10.07 -22.00 -14.13
CA ALA A 291 -9.64 -20.72 -14.69
C ALA A 291 -8.28 -20.30 -14.11
N ALA A 292 -7.44 -19.65 -14.93
CA ALA A 292 -6.17 -19.06 -14.50
C ALA A 292 -6.44 -18.00 -13.42
N TRP A 293 -5.42 -17.68 -12.62
CA TRP A 293 -5.55 -16.72 -11.51
C TRP A 293 -5.92 -15.29 -11.97
N ASP A 294 -5.62 -14.95 -13.21
CA ASP A 294 -5.89 -13.66 -13.84
C ASP A 294 -7.03 -13.72 -14.87
N TRP A 295 -7.89 -14.71 -14.77
CA TRP A 295 -9.00 -14.94 -15.70
C TRP A 295 -9.94 -13.73 -15.79
N ASP A 296 -10.26 -13.09 -14.68
CA ASP A 296 -11.10 -11.91 -14.62
C ASP A 296 -10.57 -10.75 -15.45
N PHE A 297 -9.26 -10.52 -15.33
CA PHE A 297 -8.57 -9.51 -16.12
C PHE A 297 -8.58 -9.87 -17.61
N THR A 298 -8.36 -11.15 -17.94
CA THR A 298 -8.43 -11.63 -19.33
C THR A 298 -9.81 -11.41 -19.94
N GLU A 299 -10.89 -11.64 -19.18
CA GLU A 299 -12.25 -11.40 -19.63
C GLU A 299 -12.51 -9.91 -19.93
N PHE A 300 -12.01 -9.02 -19.10
CA PHE A 300 -12.10 -7.59 -19.34
C PHE A 300 -11.20 -7.16 -20.52
N PHE A 301 -9.96 -7.63 -20.54
CA PHE A 301 -8.96 -7.29 -21.55
C PHE A 301 -9.42 -7.69 -22.97
N ASP A 302 -10.06 -8.83 -23.10
CA ASP A 302 -10.61 -9.34 -24.37
C ASP A 302 -11.98 -8.74 -24.74
N GLY A 303 -12.52 -7.85 -23.92
CA GLY A 303 -13.79 -7.18 -24.16
C GLY A 303 -15.02 -8.08 -24.02
N ARG A 304 -14.97 -9.08 -23.13
CA ARG A 304 -16.09 -9.95 -22.77
C ARG A 304 -16.81 -9.51 -21.49
N THR A 305 -16.23 -8.57 -20.75
CA THR A 305 -16.90 -7.85 -19.65
C THR A 305 -16.74 -6.35 -19.81
N ALA A 306 -17.79 -5.62 -19.43
CA ALA A 306 -17.84 -4.16 -19.63
C ALA A 306 -17.01 -3.38 -18.60
N MET A 307 -16.89 -3.90 -17.40
CA MET A 307 -16.19 -3.27 -16.29
C MET A 307 -15.39 -4.35 -15.52
N ILE A 308 -14.38 -3.89 -14.75
CA ILE A 308 -13.66 -4.69 -13.78
C ILE A 308 -13.33 -3.83 -12.56
N ILE A 309 -13.48 -4.40 -11.35
CA ILE A 309 -12.94 -3.79 -10.12
C ILE A 309 -11.68 -4.58 -9.74
N CYS A 310 -10.54 -3.93 -9.83
CA CYS A 310 -9.26 -4.56 -9.58
C CYS A 310 -8.22 -3.56 -9.03
N PRO A 311 -7.07 -4.05 -8.50
CA PRO A 311 -6.00 -3.19 -8.04
C PRO A 311 -5.39 -2.33 -9.15
N GLU A 312 -4.96 -1.13 -8.79
CA GLU A 312 -4.40 -0.13 -9.70
C GLU A 312 -3.18 -0.64 -10.47
N TRP A 313 -2.34 -1.50 -9.89
CA TRP A 313 -1.15 -2.03 -10.56
C TRP A 313 -1.46 -2.77 -11.88
N ARG A 314 -2.70 -3.23 -12.08
CA ARG A 314 -3.17 -3.80 -13.35
C ARG A 314 -3.08 -2.82 -14.53
N LYS A 315 -3.02 -1.50 -14.28
CA LYS A 315 -2.82 -0.50 -15.33
C LYS A 315 -1.58 -0.78 -16.21
N GLY A 316 -0.56 -1.43 -15.64
CA GLY A 316 0.65 -1.79 -16.38
C GLY A 316 0.42 -2.77 -17.54
N GLN A 317 -0.70 -3.49 -17.52
CA GLN A 317 -1.10 -4.45 -18.58
C GLN A 317 -2.08 -3.82 -19.57
N MET A 318 -2.76 -2.71 -19.21
CA MET A 318 -3.80 -2.06 -20.01
C MET A 318 -3.33 -1.48 -21.36
N PRO A 319 -2.10 -0.96 -21.53
CA PRO A 319 -1.66 -0.41 -22.81
C PRO A 319 -1.77 -1.38 -24.00
N GLU A 320 -1.76 -2.69 -23.76
CA GLU A 320 -1.89 -3.71 -24.81
C GLU A 320 -3.34 -4.05 -25.15
N MET A 321 -4.33 -3.56 -24.37
CA MET A 321 -5.75 -3.78 -24.61
C MET A 321 -6.15 -3.17 -25.98
N LYS A 322 -6.98 -3.88 -26.76
CA LYS A 322 -7.43 -3.40 -28.08
C LYS A 322 -8.41 -2.24 -27.96
N ASP A 323 -9.37 -2.36 -27.03
CA ASP A 323 -10.38 -1.36 -26.78
C ASP A 323 -9.84 -0.23 -25.90
N ASP A 324 -10.36 0.97 -26.08
CA ASP A 324 -10.12 2.06 -25.13
C ASP A 324 -10.85 1.83 -23.81
N TYR A 325 -10.24 2.26 -22.73
CA TYR A 325 -10.73 2.07 -21.37
C TYR A 325 -10.66 3.38 -20.58
N GLY A 326 -11.45 3.42 -19.52
CA GLY A 326 -11.40 4.51 -18.55
C GLY A 326 -11.12 3.95 -17.15
N PHE A 327 -10.95 4.87 -16.18
CA PHE A 327 -10.52 4.58 -14.81
C PHE A 327 -11.14 5.53 -13.81
N VAL A 328 -11.96 5.00 -12.89
CA VAL A 328 -12.61 5.76 -11.81
C VAL A 328 -12.58 4.99 -10.49
N PHE A 329 -12.93 5.69 -9.41
CA PHE A 329 -13.20 5.04 -8.14
C PHE A 329 -14.37 4.05 -8.24
N PRO A 330 -14.47 3.04 -7.36
CA PRO A 330 -15.68 2.26 -7.21
C PRO A 330 -16.90 3.17 -6.92
N PRO A 331 -18.10 2.79 -7.37
CA PRO A 331 -19.29 3.63 -7.18
C PRO A 331 -19.65 3.78 -5.70
N LYS A 332 -20.12 4.97 -5.32
CA LYS A 332 -20.57 5.22 -3.95
C LYS A 332 -21.83 4.41 -3.62
N GLY A 333 -21.79 3.75 -2.47
CA GLY A 333 -22.97 3.18 -1.85
C GLY A 333 -23.84 4.23 -1.15
N PRO A 334 -25.06 3.87 -0.71
CA PRO A 334 -26.03 4.80 -0.13
C PRO A 334 -25.59 5.43 1.18
N ARG A 335 -24.58 4.87 1.86
CA ARG A 335 -24.08 5.40 3.14
C ARG A 335 -22.83 6.24 3.01
N ALA A 336 -22.19 6.23 1.85
CA ALA A 336 -20.95 6.98 1.63
C ALA A 336 -21.25 8.44 1.25
N THR A 337 -20.54 9.37 1.88
CA THR A 337 -20.51 10.79 1.51
C THR A 337 -19.56 11.05 0.37
N ASP A 338 -18.42 10.34 0.38
CA ASP A 338 -17.34 10.51 -0.59
C ASP A 338 -16.99 9.18 -1.26
N TYR A 339 -16.28 9.24 -2.39
CA TYR A 339 -15.66 8.06 -2.96
C TYR A 339 -14.59 7.52 -2.04
N ARG A 340 -14.43 6.22 -2.00
CA ARG A 340 -13.32 5.56 -1.30
C ARG A 340 -12.85 4.34 -2.06
N MET A 341 -11.55 4.17 -2.11
CA MET A 341 -10.93 2.94 -2.54
C MET A 341 -10.41 2.15 -1.35
N ALA A 342 -10.48 0.85 -1.43
CA ALA A 342 -9.75 -0.04 -0.54
C ALA A 342 -8.26 -0.02 -0.92
N ASN A 343 -7.36 0.13 0.05
CA ASN A 343 -5.92 0.17 -0.19
C ASN A 343 -5.15 -0.76 0.76
N ASP A 344 -4.05 -1.32 0.26
CA ASP A 344 -3.13 -2.19 1.01
C ASP A 344 -1.71 -2.03 0.46
N ASP A 345 -1.04 -0.97 0.84
CA ASP A 345 0.37 -0.79 0.47
C ASP A 345 1.26 -1.84 1.16
N MET A 346 2.36 -2.21 0.50
CA MET A 346 3.36 -3.11 1.05
C MET A 346 4.10 -2.49 2.23
N VAL A 347 4.75 -3.33 3.01
CA VAL A 347 5.56 -2.92 4.16
C VAL A 347 7.00 -3.34 3.92
N TYR A 348 7.90 -2.36 3.95
CA TYR A 348 9.33 -2.60 3.99
C TYR A 348 9.75 -2.76 5.44
N ALA A 349 10.44 -3.85 5.76
CA ALA A 349 10.84 -4.15 7.13
C ALA A 349 12.29 -4.63 7.20
N VAL A 350 12.96 -4.27 8.28
CA VAL A 350 14.33 -4.67 8.59
C VAL A 350 14.31 -5.75 9.67
N PRO A 351 15.02 -6.88 9.52
CA PRO A 351 15.10 -7.92 10.54
C PRO A 351 15.73 -7.46 11.86
N ALA A 352 15.21 -7.99 12.97
CA ALA A 352 15.66 -7.63 14.31
C ALA A 352 17.10 -8.08 14.66
N PHE A 353 17.68 -9.02 13.92
CA PHE A 353 19.02 -9.52 14.20
C PHE A 353 20.16 -8.57 13.76
N PHE A 354 19.88 -7.54 12.98
CA PHE A 354 20.88 -6.53 12.64
C PHE A 354 21.20 -5.64 13.83
N SER A 355 22.49 -5.32 13.99
CA SER A 355 22.93 -4.34 14.97
C SER A 355 22.47 -2.92 14.60
N PRO A 356 22.37 -2.00 15.57
CA PRO A 356 21.97 -0.61 15.29
C PRO A 356 22.83 0.08 14.21
N ALA A 357 24.13 -0.20 14.18
CA ALA A 357 25.04 0.37 13.19
C ALA A 357 24.78 -0.19 11.78
N GLU A 358 24.46 -1.49 11.66
CA GLU A 358 24.06 -2.09 10.38
C GLU A 358 22.73 -1.53 9.90
N VAL A 359 21.76 -1.34 10.81
CA VAL A 359 20.46 -0.74 10.46
C VAL A 359 20.62 0.69 9.99
N ASP A 360 21.47 1.49 10.62
CA ASP A 360 21.78 2.85 10.16
C ASP A 360 22.32 2.85 8.71
N VAL A 361 23.21 1.89 8.38
CA VAL A 361 23.72 1.73 7.00
C VAL A 361 22.60 1.32 6.04
N ILE A 362 21.80 0.32 6.41
CA ILE A 362 20.68 -0.17 5.58
C ILE A 362 19.70 0.96 5.29
N LEU A 363 19.21 1.64 6.33
CA LEU A 363 18.23 2.70 6.16
C LEU A 363 18.79 3.89 5.41
N LYS A 364 20.07 4.23 5.59
CA LYS A 364 20.72 5.28 4.82
C LYS A 364 20.83 4.95 3.33
N ALA A 365 21.15 3.69 3.01
CA ALA A 365 21.19 3.22 1.63
C ALA A 365 19.80 3.24 0.98
N VAL A 366 18.78 2.74 1.69
CA VAL A 366 17.38 2.78 1.23
C VAL A 366 16.91 4.21 1.00
N ASP A 367 17.18 5.11 1.95
CA ASP A 367 16.80 6.52 1.83
C ASP A 367 17.41 7.19 0.58
N LEU A 368 18.64 6.88 0.27
CA LEU A 368 19.31 7.39 -0.94
C LEU A 368 18.82 6.71 -2.22
N TRP A 369 18.40 5.44 -2.14
CA TRP A 369 17.93 4.67 -3.29
C TRP A 369 16.65 5.23 -3.89
N GLU A 370 15.78 5.75 -3.02
CA GLU A 370 14.53 6.32 -3.47
C GLU A 370 14.76 7.59 -4.28
N VAL A 371 14.18 7.59 -5.48
CA VAL A 371 14.30 8.73 -6.40
C VAL A 371 13.50 9.90 -5.82
N PRO A 372 14.07 11.10 -5.78
CA PRO A 372 13.30 12.28 -5.40
C PRO A 372 12.06 12.43 -6.29
N SER A 373 10.89 12.63 -5.69
CA SER A 373 9.69 12.89 -6.47
C SER A 373 9.84 14.18 -7.25
N THR A 374 9.40 14.18 -8.51
CA THR A 374 9.28 15.39 -9.33
C THR A 374 7.90 16.01 -9.09
N ASP A 375 7.72 17.29 -9.48
CA ASP A 375 6.40 17.94 -9.49
C ASP A 375 5.46 17.29 -10.52
N ASP A 376 6.04 16.64 -11.53
CA ASP A 376 5.28 15.96 -12.59
C ASP A 376 5.02 14.48 -12.25
N TRP A 377 4.33 14.24 -11.15
CA TRP A 377 3.87 12.89 -10.81
C TRP A 377 2.91 12.30 -11.88
N LYS A 378 2.26 13.16 -12.66
CA LYS A 378 1.30 12.74 -13.70
C LYS A 378 2.00 12.07 -14.88
N GLY A 379 3.21 12.55 -15.24
CA GLY A 379 4.02 11.97 -16.31
C GLY A 379 4.19 10.48 -16.14
N GLY A 380 4.53 10.04 -14.93
CA GLY A 380 4.69 8.63 -14.58
C GLY A 380 3.43 7.75 -14.71
N HIS A 381 2.26 8.34 -14.91
CA HIS A 381 1.00 7.60 -15.10
C HIS A 381 0.45 7.66 -16.53
N TYR A 382 0.75 8.71 -17.30
CA TYR A 382 0.18 8.87 -18.66
C TYR A 382 0.53 7.73 -19.62
N TRP A 383 1.64 7.03 -19.42
CA TRP A 383 2.01 5.90 -20.26
C TRP A 383 1.04 4.72 -20.13
N ALA A 384 0.43 4.56 -18.94
CA ALA A 384 -0.48 3.47 -18.64
C ALA A 384 -1.93 3.77 -19.02
N PHE A 385 -2.28 5.04 -19.22
CA PHE A 385 -3.64 5.45 -19.54
C PHE A 385 -3.67 6.19 -20.87
N ARG A 386 -4.47 5.69 -21.82
CA ARG A 386 -4.70 6.36 -23.09
C ARG A 386 -5.53 7.63 -22.95
N ASP A 387 -6.30 7.70 -21.88
CA ASP A 387 -7.15 8.84 -21.55
C ASP A 387 -6.55 9.68 -20.43
N ARG A 388 -6.25 10.94 -20.73
CA ARG A 388 -5.69 11.87 -19.74
C ARG A 388 -6.61 12.09 -18.54
N ARG A 389 -7.94 11.96 -18.71
CA ARG A 389 -8.91 12.11 -17.61
C ARG A 389 -8.70 11.10 -16.49
N ALA A 390 -8.23 9.88 -16.82
CA ALA A 390 -7.86 8.89 -15.81
C ALA A 390 -6.82 9.45 -14.81
N VAL A 391 -5.82 10.16 -15.34
CA VAL A 391 -4.76 10.76 -14.51
C VAL A 391 -5.19 12.09 -13.91
N ASP A 392 -5.75 12.99 -14.72
CA ASP A 392 -6.06 14.35 -14.33
C ASP A 392 -7.22 14.45 -13.34
N GLU A 393 -8.17 13.53 -13.40
CA GLU A 393 -9.37 13.52 -12.54
C GLU A 393 -9.29 12.43 -11.49
N SER A 394 -9.17 11.14 -11.88
CA SER A 394 -9.26 10.02 -10.94
C SER A 394 -7.97 9.83 -10.12
N MET A 395 -6.80 9.73 -10.76
CA MET A 395 -5.53 9.60 -10.03
C MET A 395 -5.22 10.86 -9.18
N ALA A 396 -5.65 12.04 -9.63
CA ALA A 396 -5.51 13.25 -8.82
C ALA A 396 -6.27 13.19 -7.49
N MET A 397 -7.41 12.49 -7.43
CA MET A 397 -8.16 12.27 -6.19
C MET A 397 -7.41 11.36 -5.21
N VAL A 398 -6.62 10.39 -5.70
CA VAL A 398 -5.83 9.47 -4.85
C VAL A 398 -4.86 10.21 -3.93
N LYS A 399 -4.38 11.39 -4.33
CA LYS A 399 -3.49 12.24 -3.51
C LYS A 399 -4.17 12.81 -2.26
N ASP A 400 -5.49 12.78 -2.18
CA ASP A 400 -6.25 13.21 -1.00
C ASP A 400 -6.60 12.00 -0.12
N ALA A 401 -6.06 12.00 1.11
CA ALA A 401 -6.20 10.89 2.05
C ALA A 401 -7.66 10.52 2.39
N ARG A 402 -8.64 11.44 2.18
CA ARG A 402 -10.06 11.13 2.45
C ARG A 402 -10.63 10.07 1.52
N TYR A 403 -10.05 9.90 0.33
CA TYR A 403 -10.48 8.89 -0.65
C TYR A 403 -9.80 7.53 -0.46
N ASN A 404 -8.85 7.45 0.48
CA ASN A 404 -8.04 6.27 0.72
C ASN A 404 -8.46 5.59 2.03
N ALA A 405 -8.76 4.31 2.00
CA ALA A 405 -9.15 3.55 3.17
C ALA A 405 -8.38 2.22 3.22
N PHE A 406 -7.62 2.03 4.30
CA PHE A 406 -6.79 0.85 4.45
C PHE A 406 -7.64 -0.39 4.73
N LYS A 407 -7.27 -1.53 4.14
CA LYS A 407 -7.85 -2.85 4.37
C LYS A 407 -7.41 -3.38 5.74
N ASN A 408 -7.99 -2.86 6.83
CA ASN A 408 -7.54 -3.15 8.21
C ASN A 408 -7.53 -4.63 8.56
N TYR A 409 -8.35 -5.45 7.90
CA TYR A 409 -8.36 -6.90 8.11
C TYR A 409 -7.03 -7.57 7.76
N LEU A 410 -6.21 -6.95 6.89
CA LEU A 410 -4.87 -7.44 6.54
C LEU A 410 -3.89 -7.35 7.72
N LEU A 411 -4.14 -6.46 8.68
CA LEU A 411 -3.35 -6.38 9.91
C LEU A 411 -3.67 -7.52 10.90
N VAL A 412 -4.70 -8.32 10.64
CA VAL A 412 -5.19 -9.36 11.52
C VAL A 412 -4.83 -10.74 10.98
N PRO A 413 -3.74 -11.38 11.47
CA PRO A 413 -3.35 -12.70 11.02
C PRO A 413 -4.48 -13.73 11.19
N GLY A 414 -4.77 -14.48 10.12
CA GLY A 414 -5.82 -15.48 10.13
C GLY A 414 -7.25 -14.93 10.03
N PHE A 415 -7.43 -13.64 9.69
CA PHE A 415 -8.77 -13.10 9.41
C PHE A 415 -9.41 -13.85 8.23
N PRO A 416 -10.66 -14.35 8.37
CA PRO A 416 -11.24 -15.28 7.40
C PRO A 416 -11.90 -14.58 6.20
N GLN A 417 -11.29 -13.51 5.65
CA GLN A 417 -11.87 -12.72 4.57
C GLN A 417 -12.05 -13.54 3.29
N ASN A 418 -11.05 -14.32 2.89
CA ASN A 418 -11.12 -15.15 1.70
C ASN A 418 -12.29 -16.14 1.79
N ASP A 419 -12.34 -16.91 2.88
CA ASP A 419 -13.39 -17.91 3.06
C ASP A 419 -14.79 -17.30 3.06
N PHE A 420 -14.95 -16.12 3.67
CA PHE A 420 -16.21 -15.38 3.66
C PHE A 420 -16.61 -14.96 2.25
N CYS A 421 -15.69 -14.37 1.48
CA CYS A 421 -15.96 -13.90 0.13
C CYS A 421 -16.31 -15.05 -0.83
N TYR A 422 -15.59 -16.17 -0.74
CA TYR A 422 -15.91 -17.35 -1.55
C TYR A 422 -17.21 -18.03 -1.10
N ALA A 423 -17.53 -18.05 0.19
CA ALA A 423 -18.82 -18.57 0.65
C ALA A 423 -19.99 -17.71 0.15
N LEU A 424 -19.80 -16.40 0.07
CA LEU A 424 -20.77 -15.46 -0.51
C LEU A 424 -20.95 -15.71 -2.01
N PHE A 425 -19.86 -15.85 -2.71
CA PHE A 425 -19.84 -16.13 -4.15
C PHE A 425 -20.50 -17.47 -4.51
N ASP A 426 -20.23 -18.51 -3.72
CA ASP A 426 -20.82 -19.87 -3.90
C ASP A 426 -22.28 -19.97 -3.42
N PHE A 427 -22.94 -18.88 -3.07
CA PHE A 427 -24.31 -18.87 -2.52
C PHE A 427 -24.53 -19.78 -1.31
N LYS A 428 -23.52 -19.92 -0.44
CA LYS A 428 -23.62 -20.79 0.75
C LYS A 428 -24.56 -20.26 1.84
N GLY A 429 -25.14 -19.07 1.63
CA GLY A 429 -26.11 -18.45 2.54
C GLY A 429 -26.41 -17.01 2.17
N THR A 430 -27.42 -16.43 2.82
CA THR A 430 -27.70 -14.99 2.73
C THR A 430 -26.60 -14.18 3.43
N ALA A 431 -26.50 -12.89 3.14
CA ALA A 431 -25.57 -11.96 3.80
C ALA A 431 -25.61 -12.11 5.33
N ALA A 432 -26.81 -12.10 5.93
CA ALA A 432 -26.99 -12.21 7.38
C ALA A 432 -26.50 -13.56 7.93
N GLN A 433 -26.85 -14.66 7.25
CA GLN A 433 -26.42 -16.01 7.65
C GLN A 433 -24.89 -16.16 7.60
N LEU A 434 -24.25 -15.67 6.53
CA LEU A 434 -22.81 -15.75 6.41
C LEU A 434 -22.09 -14.89 7.44
N ILE A 435 -22.57 -13.66 7.69
CA ILE A 435 -21.99 -12.79 8.72
C ILE A 435 -22.06 -13.47 10.10
N GLU A 436 -23.22 -14.03 10.45
CA GLU A 436 -23.40 -14.77 11.70
C GLU A 436 -22.51 -16.01 11.79
N GLN A 437 -22.44 -16.80 10.72
CA GLN A 437 -21.61 -18.00 10.63
C GLN A 437 -20.12 -17.70 10.82
N TYR A 438 -19.64 -16.60 10.26
CA TYR A 438 -18.23 -16.22 10.32
C TYR A 438 -17.85 -15.42 11.58
N ALA A 439 -18.81 -14.85 12.31
CA ALA A 439 -18.58 -14.05 13.50
C ALA A 439 -17.66 -14.72 14.55
N PRO A 440 -17.80 -16.02 14.89
CA PRO A 440 -16.90 -16.68 15.85
C PRO A 440 -15.44 -16.70 15.35
N ARG A 441 -15.21 -16.99 14.08
CA ARG A 441 -13.87 -17.02 13.47
C ARG A 441 -13.24 -15.63 13.42
N VAL A 442 -14.03 -14.62 13.07
CA VAL A 442 -13.63 -13.20 13.07
C VAL A 442 -13.21 -12.78 14.48
N ASN A 443 -14.03 -13.05 15.50
CA ASN A 443 -13.73 -12.71 16.88
C ASN A 443 -12.46 -13.42 17.39
N ALA A 444 -12.27 -14.70 17.05
CA ALA A 444 -11.07 -15.45 17.40
C ALA A 444 -9.79 -14.85 16.77
N ALA A 445 -9.87 -14.35 15.53
CA ALA A 445 -8.76 -13.67 14.88
C ALA A 445 -8.45 -12.28 15.51
N LEU A 446 -9.48 -11.55 15.94
CA LEU A 446 -9.34 -10.22 16.55
C LEU A 446 -8.84 -10.26 18.01
N GLU A 447 -9.14 -11.31 18.76
CA GLU A 447 -8.79 -11.39 20.19
C GLU A 447 -7.27 -11.20 20.45
N PRO A 448 -6.34 -11.89 19.72
CA PRO A 448 -4.91 -11.69 19.91
C PRO A 448 -4.41 -10.28 19.55
N MET A 449 -5.17 -9.53 18.73
CA MET A 449 -4.83 -8.15 18.37
C MET A 449 -5.12 -7.16 19.49
N ASN A 450 -5.98 -7.54 20.41
CA ASN A 450 -6.50 -6.68 21.48
C ASN A 450 -5.87 -6.97 22.86
N ARG A 451 -5.00 -7.95 22.95
CA ARG A 451 -4.20 -8.28 24.14
C ARG A 451 -2.95 -7.43 24.17
#